data_e080ddbb9433a793e86ff68cf0034aa9
#
_entry.id   e080ddbb9433a793e86ff68cf0034aa9
#
_cell.length_a   1.000
_cell.length_b   1.000
_cell.length_c   1.000
_cell.angle_alpha   90.00
_cell.angle_beta   90.00
_cell.angle_gamma   90.00
#
_symmetry.space_group_name_H-M   'P 1'
#
loop_
_entity.id
_entity.type
_entity.pdbx_description
1 polymer ?
#
loop_
_entity_poly.entity_id
_entity_poly.type
_entity_poly.pdbx_seq_one_letter_code
_entity_poly.pdbx_strand_id
1 'polypeptide(L)'
;MSLKVKIPADSLQLGMYVVELDRPWLDVPLMFQKLVVKRELELKTLKEYCKYVYIEVDEQFWSLQKDKLKAKAKTAPLPENTPLHHELKRAQGTYEAAREEAINLFEMAKMGMSIDIAHTRRVIQSCMISIMSNANALFWLTRIKDKHQFTAEHSVRVAVLAIALGKYLKLDQQQLELLGLCGMLHDLGKTQIPEDILDKPGLLTDIEMRVMQKHTILGYELVNSDPAINHTVKDVIKNHHAHIDGTGYPSLPTEQISLYCRIISIVDAYDTMTSDTCYSRSRSARDSLKELFNQRNKQFDGDLVEAFIRMLGIYPPGTLVEMNNGEVGIVISTHPEKKLKPKVELVRDSEGKLRKSLIIDLSKSPSDKSGMRYAIKRPLADGAMGFDMRSYIQQTHHIESNNQR
;
A
#
# COMPACT_ATOMS: atom_id res chain seq x y z
N MET A 1 15.88 18.90 20.16
CA MET A 1 16.86 19.97 19.84
C MET A 1 16.93 20.11 18.34
N SER A 2 17.00 21.33 17.80
CA SER A 2 17.20 21.50 16.35
C SER A 2 18.67 21.24 16.00
N LEU A 3 18.90 20.46 14.95
CA LEU A 3 20.22 20.12 14.45
C LEU A 3 20.49 20.85 13.14
N LYS A 4 21.64 21.53 13.05
CA LYS A 4 22.10 22.12 11.79
C LYS A 4 22.85 21.09 10.96
N VAL A 5 22.34 20.78 9.78
CA VAL A 5 22.84 19.69 8.92
C VAL A 5 23.23 20.23 7.56
N LYS A 6 24.43 19.83 7.12
CA LYS A 6 24.94 20.12 5.77
C LYS A 6 24.41 19.08 4.78
N ILE A 7 23.75 19.54 3.71
CA ILE A 7 23.27 18.68 2.61
C ILE A 7 23.72 19.26 1.26
N PRO A 8 23.94 18.41 0.24
CA PRO A 8 24.13 18.87 -1.14
C PRO A 8 22.89 19.64 -1.61
N ALA A 9 23.08 20.73 -2.37
CA ALA A 9 21.96 21.53 -2.87
C ALA A 9 20.98 20.69 -3.73
N ASP A 10 21.47 19.69 -4.47
CA ASP A 10 20.64 18.77 -5.25
C ASP A 10 19.69 17.91 -4.39
N SER A 11 20.04 17.72 -3.11
CA SER A 11 19.22 16.97 -2.15
C SER A 11 18.18 17.83 -1.44
N LEU A 12 18.14 19.15 -1.73
CA LEU A 12 17.17 20.07 -1.15
C LEU A 12 15.78 19.81 -1.70
N GLN A 13 14.77 19.89 -0.83
CA GLN A 13 13.36 19.64 -1.15
C GLN A 13 12.48 20.79 -0.63
N LEU A 14 11.27 20.91 -1.20
CA LEU A 14 10.25 21.81 -0.69
C LEU A 14 9.93 21.47 0.77
N GLY A 15 9.71 22.50 1.59
CA GLY A 15 9.44 22.37 3.02
C GLY A 15 10.69 22.40 3.90
N MET A 16 11.89 22.23 3.37
CA MET A 16 13.12 22.29 4.16
C MET A 16 13.43 23.74 4.59
N TYR A 17 13.90 23.89 5.83
CA TYR A 17 14.30 25.20 6.36
C TYR A 17 15.80 25.39 6.19
N VAL A 18 16.19 26.21 5.23
CA VAL A 18 17.58 26.56 4.93
C VAL A 18 18.01 27.72 5.84
N VAL A 19 19.07 27.50 6.60
CA VAL A 19 19.58 28.45 7.58
C VAL A 19 20.90 29.09 7.16
N GLU A 20 21.67 28.44 6.26
CA GLU A 20 22.94 28.93 5.77
C GLU A 20 23.27 28.33 4.39
N LEU A 21 24.01 29.09 3.58
CA LEU A 21 24.45 28.70 2.25
C LEU A 21 25.98 28.49 2.23
N ASP A 22 26.50 27.86 1.18
CA ASP A 22 27.95 27.70 0.92
C ASP A 22 28.62 29.01 0.46
N ARG A 23 27.85 30.08 0.36
CA ARG A 23 28.26 31.40 -0.09
C ARG A 23 27.43 32.49 0.59
N PRO A 24 27.82 33.79 0.51
CA PRO A 24 27.00 34.87 1.00
C PRO A 24 25.60 34.89 0.37
N TRP A 25 24.57 35.14 1.18
CA TRP A 25 23.19 35.21 0.69
C TRP A 25 22.98 36.29 -0.40
N LEU A 26 23.80 37.33 -0.39
CA LEU A 26 23.79 38.41 -1.39
C LEU A 26 24.18 37.94 -2.80
N ASP A 27 24.88 36.79 -2.90
CA ASP A 27 25.29 36.19 -4.18
C ASP A 27 24.22 35.28 -4.78
N VAL A 28 23.09 35.11 -4.08
CA VAL A 28 21.96 34.28 -4.52
C VAL A 28 20.73 35.16 -4.62
N PRO A 29 19.98 35.13 -5.76
CA PRO A 29 18.84 36.01 -5.97
C PRO A 29 17.61 35.59 -5.15
N LEU A 30 17.74 35.56 -3.82
CA LEU A 30 16.71 35.25 -2.85
C LEU A 30 16.54 36.41 -1.86
N MET A 31 15.30 36.72 -1.47
CA MET A 31 14.97 37.87 -0.66
C MET A 31 15.29 37.73 0.84
N PHE A 32 15.60 36.51 1.34
CA PHE A 32 15.73 36.25 2.78
C PHE A 32 16.98 35.42 3.11
N GLN A 33 17.62 35.72 4.25
CA GLN A 33 18.83 35.04 4.73
C GLN A 33 18.55 33.66 5.37
N LYS A 34 17.29 33.37 5.74
CA LYS A 34 16.80 32.09 6.23
C LYS A 34 15.41 31.89 5.65
N LEU A 35 15.16 30.73 5.04
CA LEU A 35 13.87 30.50 4.42
C LEU A 35 13.44 29.03 4.46
N VAL A 36 12.13 28.82 4.62
CA VAL A 36 11.50 27.55 4.27
C VAL A 36 11.30 27.53 2.76
N VAL A 37 11.87 26.57 2.08
CA VAL A 37 11.76 26.43 0.62
C VAL A 37 10.31 26.03 0.28
N LYS A 38 9.48 27.01 -0.10
CA LYS A 38 8.04 26.80 -0.36
C LYS A 38 7.70 26.74 -1.84
N ARG A 39 8.53 27.29 -2.71
CA ARG A 39 8.26 27.44 -4.14
C ARG A 39 9.33 26.74 -4.97
N GLU A 40 8.92 26.14 -6.08
CA GLU A 40 9.83 25.51 -7.05
C GLU A 40 10.93 26.45 -7.54
N LEU A 41 10.62 27.75 -7.68
CA LEU A 41 11.60 28.77 -8.10
C LEU A 41 12.73 28.92 -7.06
N GLU A 42 12.40 28.93 -5.77
CA GLU A 42 13.38 29.01 -4.67
C GLU A 42 14.26 27.75 -4.65
N LEU A 43 13.65 26.59 -4.84
CA LEU A 43 14.33 25.30 -4.93
C LEU A 43 15.33 25.28 -6.10
N LYS A 44 14.86 25.70 -7.28
CA LYS A 44 15.69 25.76 -8.49
C LYS A 44 16.87 26.74 -8.32
N THR A 45 16.59 27.92 -7.78
CA THR A 45 17.60 28.94 -7.52
C THR A 45 18.68 28.43 -6.56
N LEU A 46 18.31 27.79 -5.44
CA LEU A 46 19.28 27.24 -4.50
C LEU A 46 20.14 26.12 -5.13
N LYS A 47 19.54 25.25 -5.96
CA LYS A 47 20.28 24.20 -6.68
C LYS A 47 21.22 24.75 -7.74
N GLU A 48 20.86 25.85 -8.39
CA GLU A 48 21.66 26.47 -9.44
C GLU A 48 22.86 27.25 -8.86
N TYR A 49 22.65 27.95 -7.73
CA TYR A 49 23.66 28.87 -7.18
C TYR A 49 24.52 28.24 -6.07
N CYS A 50 24.07 27.17 -5.39
CA CYS A 50 24.77 26.56 -4.27
C CYS A 50 25.23 25.13 -4.58
N LYS A 51 26.41 24.74 -4.05
CA LYS A 51 26.87 23.35 -4.08
C LYS A 51 26.29 22.56 -2.90
N TYR A 52 26.17 23.21 -1.75
CA TYR A 52 25.58 22.67 -0.54
C TYR A 52 24.91 23.78 0.28
N VAL A 53 23.97 23.38 1.13
CA VAL A 53 23.28 24.27 2.04
C VAL A 53 23.24 23.65 3.43
N TYR A 54 23.01 24.49 4.46
CA TYR A 54 22.75 24.01 5.80
C TYR A 54 21.25 24.17 6.07
N ILE A 55 20.61 23.06 6.48
CA ILE A 55 19.23 23.02 6.91
C ILE A 55 19.13 22.84 8.42
N GLU A 56 18.10 23.40 9.03
CA GLU A 56 17.76 23.14 10.42
C GLU A 56 16.64 22.10 10.47
N VAL A 57 16.87 21.03 11.21
CA VAL A 57 15.96 19.89 11.31
C VAL A 57 15.84 19.44 12.76
N ASP A 58 14.69 18.90 13.13
CA ASP A 58 14.54 18.21 14.39
C ASP A 58 15.40 16.93 14.41
N GLU A 59 16.03 16.65 15.54
CA GLU A 59 16.99 15.54 15.66
C GLU A 59 16.33 14.17 15.42
N GLN A 60 15.07 14.02 15.81
CA GLN A 60 14.29 12.79 15.55
C GLN A 60 13.88 12.68 14.08
N PHE A 61 13.46 13.79 13.47
CA PHE A 61 13.16 13.87 12.05
C PHE A 61 14.40 13.60 11.18
N TRP A 62 15.58 14.07 11.62
CA TRP A 62 16.84 13.85 10.89
C TRP A 62 17.33 12.42 10.95
N SER A 63 17.17 11.71 12.07
CA SER A 63 17.53 10.31 12.17
C SER A 63 16.76 9.45 11.16
N LEU A 64 15.46 9.75 10.99
CA LEU A 64 14.59 9.11 9.99
C LEU A 64 14.97 9.48 8.54
N GLN A 65 15.42 10.72 8.30
CA GLN A 65 15.84 11.19 6.97
C GLN A 65 17.26 10.73 6.62
N LYS A 66 18.19 10.63 7.57
CA LYS A 66 19.58 10.19 7.39
C LYS A 66 19.63 8.75 6.89
N ASP A 67 18.72 7.90 7.35
CA ASP A 67 18.57 6.53 6.89
C ASP A 67 17.97 6.47 5.48
N LYS A 68 17.03 7.36 5.13
CA LYS A 68 16.51 7.53 3.77
C LYS A 68 17.58 8.02 2.77
N LEU A 69 18.49 8.89 3.19
CA LEU A 69 19.58 9.41 2.35
C LEU A 69 20.73 8.40 2.19
N LYS A 70 21.01 7.59 3.22
CA LYS A 70 21.98 6.49 3.15
C LYS A 70 21.45 5.33 2.29
N ALA A 71 20.16 5.04 2.30
CA ALA A 71 19.53 4.03 1.46
C ALA A 71 19.59 4.37 -0.04
N LYS A 72 19.62 5.67 -0.42
CA LYS A 72 19.86 6.09 -1.82
C LYS A 72 21.20 5.64 -2.39
N ALA A 73 22.17 5.29 -1.56
CA ALA A 73 23.53 4.96 -1.98
C ALA A 73 23.82 3.46 -2.17
N LYS A 74 22.90 2.54 -1.81
CA LYS A 74 23.24 1.10 -1.72
C LYS A 74 22.29 0.07 -2.33
N THR A 75 21.17 0.42 -2.91
CA THR A 75 20.32 -0.58 -3.59
C THR A 75 19.91 -0.09 -4.98
N ALA A 76 20.53 -0.71 -6.00
CA ALA A 76 19.95 -0.69 -7.32
C ALA A 76 18.54 -1.31 -7.21
N PRO A 77 17.51 -0.70 -7.80
CA PRO A 77 16.18 -1.31 -7.83
C PRO A 77 16.32 -2.66 -8.53
N LEU A 78 15.86 -3.73 -7.86
CA LEU A 78 15.71 -5.01 -8.53
C LEU A 78 14.77 -4.80 -9.72
N PRO A 79 15.17 -5.22 -10.94
CA PRO A 79 14.39 -4.95 -12.13
C PRO A 79 13.03 -5.64 -12.04
N GLU A 80 11.94 -4.90 -12.31
CA GLU A 80 10.60 -5.47 -12.56
C GLU A 80 10.64 -6.15 -13.93
N ASN A 81 11.27 -7.31 -14.02
CA ASN A 81 11.58 -7.90 -15.31
C ASN A 81 10.73 -9.13 -15.66
N THR A 82 9.85 -9.55 -14.77
CA THR A 82 8.98 -10.70 -15.07
C THR A 82 7.64 -10.20 -15.59
N PRO A 83 7.22 -10.59 -16.82
CA PRO A 83 5.88 -10.28 -17.32
C PRO A 83 4.80 -10.73 -16.34
N LEU A 84 3.70 -9.97 -16.23
CA LEU A 84 2.62 -10.22 -15.27
C LEU A 84 2.13 -11.68 -15.32
N HIS A 85 1.84 -12.20 -16.51
CA HIS A 85 1.31 -13.57 -16.67
C HIS A 85 2.28 -14.65 -16.17
N HIS A 86 3.59 -14.48 -16.33
CA HIS A 86 4.58 -15.42 -15.79
C HIS A 86 4.66 -15.35 -14.27
N GLU A 87 4.56 -14.15 -13.70
CA GLU A 87 4.57 -14.00 -12.25
C GLU A 87 3.26 -14.44 -11.59
N LEU A 88 2.10 -14.29 -12.25
CA LEU A 88 0.79 -14.66 -11.69
C LEU A 88 0.76 -16.11 -11.21
N LYS A 89 1.32 -17.05 -11.96
CA LYS A 89 1.35 -18.47 -11.58
C LYS A 89 2.12 -18.69 -10.27
N ARG A 90 3.29 -18.04 -10.13
CA ARG A 90 4.10 -18.12 -8.90
C ARG A 90 3.43 -17.37 -7.75
N ALA A 91 2.92 -16.20 -8.02
CA ALA A 91 2.23 -15.36 -7.06
C ALA A 91 0.98 -16.05 -6.50
N GLN A 92 0.26 -16.84 -7.30
CA GLN A 92 -0.92 -17.58 -6.85
C GLN A 92 -0.54 -18.57 -5.73
N GLY A 93 0.47 -19.42 -5.93
CA GLY A 93 0.93 -20.33 -4.87
C GLY A 93 1.43 -19.59 -3.63
N THR A 94 2.11 -18.44 -3.82
CA THR A 94 2.56 -17.58 -2.72
C THR A 94 1.36 -16.99 -1.96
N TYR A 95 0.33 -16.55 -2.66
CA TYR A 95 -0.86 -15.95 -2.05
C TYR A 95 -1.69 -17.00 -1.29
N GLU A 96 -1.85 -18.20 -1.87
CA GLU A 96 -2.53 -19.33 -1.23
C GLU A 96 -1.80 -19.75 0.06
N ALA A 97 -0.48 -19.90 0.03
CA ALA A 97 0.32 -20.19 1.21
C ALA A 97 0.20 -19.10 2.28
N ALA A 98 0.17 -17.81 1.88
CA ALA A 98 -0.02 -16.71 2.82
C ALA A 98 -1.43 -16.71 3.44
N ARG A 99 -2.45 -17.10 2.66
CA ARG A 99 -3.83 -17.25 3.13
C ARG A 99 -3.96 -18.41 4.13
N GLU A 100 -3.40 -19.57 3.82
CA GLU A 100 -3.38 -20.73 4.72
C GLU A 100 -2.66 -20.39 6.02
N GLU A 101 -1.52 -19.71 5.95
CA GLU A 101 -0.79 -19.27 7.14
C GLU A 101 -1.61 -18.28 7.97
N ALA A 102 -2.27 -17.29 7.35
CA ALA A 102 -3.12 -16.36 8.08
C ALA A 102 -4.26 -17.08 8.82
N ILE A 103 -4.93 -18.03 8.17
CA ILE A 103 -5.99 -18.84 8.80
C ILE A 103 -5.43 -19.59 10.01
N ASN A 104 -4.29 -20.27 9.85
CA ASN A 104 -3.63 -21.01 10.91
C ASN A 104 -3.27 -20.09 12.09
N LEU A 105 -2.72 -18.91 11.82
CA LEU A 105 -2.38 -17.91 12.85
C LEU A 105 -3.61 -17.49 13.68
N PHE A 106 -4.74 -17.23 13.02
CA PHE A 106 -5.97 -16.84 13.70
C PHE A 106 -6.57 -18.00 14.51
N GLU A 107 -6.52 -19.22 13.98
CA GLU A 107 -6.97 -20.41 14.74
C GLU A 107 -6.09 -20.68 15.96
N MET A 108 -4.77 -20.63 15.83
CA MET A 108 -3.82 -20.80 16.94
C MET A 108 -4.04 -19.72 18.00
N ALA A 109 -4.21 -18.46 17.61
CA ALA A 109 -4.48 -17.36 18.52
C ALA A 109 -5.84 -17.54 19.25
N LYS A 110 -6.87 -18.01 18.54
CA LYS A 110 -8.20 -18.30 19.12
C LYS A 110 -8.10 -19.40 20.19
N MET A 111 -7.24 -20.41 19.99
CA MET A 111 -6.99 -21.51 20.93
C MET A 111 -6.02 -21.13 22.05
N GLY A 112 -5.43 -19.93 22.05
CA GLY A 112 -4.41 -19.51 23.03
C GLY A 112 -3.09 -20.28 22.87
N MET A 113 -2.81 -20.82 21.67
CA MET A 113 -1.58 -21.57 21.38
C MET A 113 -0.47 -20.65 20.89
N SER A 114 0.78 -21.08 21.04
CA SER A 114 1.94 -20.32 20.57
C SER A 114 1.99 -20.25 19.04
N ILE A 115 2.38 -19.10 18.51
CA ILE A 115 2.46 -18.81 17.07
C ILE A 115 3.86 -19.19 16.54
N ASP A 116 3.95 -19.91 15.44
CA ASP A 116 5.22 -20.15 14.73
C ASP A 116 5.63 -18.96 13.88
N ILE A 117 6.21 -17.95 14.51
CA ILE A 117 6.71 -16.75 13.81
C ILE A 117 7.79 -17.07 12.77
N ALA A 118 8.56 -18.15 12.95
CA ALA A 118 9.57 -18.54 11.97
C ALA A 118 8.93 -19.04 10.66
N HIS A 119 7.79 -19.74 10.74
CA HIS A 119 7.02 -20.12 9.56
C HIS A 119 6.39 -18.89 8.89
N THR A 120 5.68 -18.04 9.64
CA THR A 120 5.09 -16.80 9.14
C THR A 120 6.12 -15.94 8.42
N ARG A 121 7.34 -15.82 8.98
CA ARG A 121 8.45 -15.08 8.37
C ARG A 121 8.83 -15.63 6.99
N ARG A 122 8.92 -16.95 6.83
CA ARG A 122 9.21 -17.59 5.53
C ARG A 122 8.13 -17.29 4.49
N VAL A 123 6.86 -17.32 4.90
CA VAL A 123 5.73 -16.96 4.04
C VAL A 123 5.81 -15.50 3.60
N ILE A 124 6.09 -14.58 4.53
CA ILE A 124 6.28 -13.16 4.22
C ILE A 124 7.47 -12.95 3.27
N GLN A 125 8.58 -13.65 3.45
CA GLN A 125 9.73 -13.59 2.53
C GLN A 125 9.35 -14.04 1.12
N SER A 126 8.49 -15.06 0.97
CA SER A 126 7.96 -15.47 -0.34
C SER A 126 7.11 -14.38 -0.99
N CYS A 127 6.24 -13.69 -0.21
CA CYS A 127 5.50 -12.52 -0.68
C CYS A 127 6.44 -11.38 -1.12
N MET A 128 7.49 -11.10 -0.35
CA MET A 128 8.50 -10.10 -0.71
C MET A 128 9.18 -10.43 -2.04
N ILE A 129 9.61 -11.67 -2.25
CA ILE A 129 10.23 -12.12 -3.50
C ILE A 129 9.28 -11.89 -4.69
N SER A 130 8.00 -12.25 -4.55
CA SER A 130 6.98 -12.02 -5.58
C SER A 130 6.78 -10.52 -5.85
N ILE A 131 6.65 -9.68 -4.81
CA ILE A 131 6.52 -8.23 -4.93
C ILE A 131 7.76 -7.61 -5.59
N MET A 132 8.95 -8.11 -5.28
CA MET A 132 10.19 -7.63 -5.90
C MET A 132 10.26 -8.01 -7.38
N SER A 133 9.72 -9.15 -7.77
CA SER A 133 9.65 -9.60 -9.16
C SER A 133 8.59 -8.82 -9.96
N ASN A 134 7.34 -8.83 -9.52
CA ASN A 134 6.26 -8.01 -10.08
C ASN A 134 5.11 -7.84 -9.09
N ALA A 135 5.04 -6.71 -8.41
CA ALA A 135 4.02 -6.42 -7.39
C ALA A 135 2.58 -6.50 -7.95
N ASN A 136 2.39 -6.22 -9.24
CA ASN A 136 1.06 -6.23 -9.86
C ASN A 136 0.40 -7.62 -9.82
N ALA A 137 1.19 -8.70 -9.82
CA ALA A 137 0.66 -10.06 -9.74
C ALA A 137 -0.05 -10.31 -8.40
N LEU A 138 0.59 -9.97 -7.27
CA LEU A 138 -0.05 -10.07 -5.97
C LEU A 138 -1.21 -9.07 -5.83
N PHE A 139 -1.12 -7.86 -6.39
CA PHE A 139 -2.26 -6.93 -6.40
C PHE A 139 -3.49 -7.49 -7.11
N TRP A 140 -3.32 -8.23 -8.20
CA TRP A 140 -4.42 -8.93 -8.86
C TRP A 140 -5.06 -9.96 -7.94
N LEU A 141 -4.24 -10.74 -7.24
CA LEU A 141 -4.72 -11.78 -6.33
C LEU A 141 -5.43 -11.21 -5.09
N THR A 142 -5.01 -10.04 -4.61
CA THR A 142 -5.71 -9.34 -3.52
C THR A 142 -7.13 -8.89 -3.90
N ARG A 143 -7.48 -8.90 -5.21
CA ARG A 143 -8.85 -8.61 -5.66
C ARG A 143 -9.78 -9.82 -5.57
N ILE A 144 -9.24 -11.02 -5.40
CA ILE A 144 -10.03 -12.24 -5.17
C ILE A 144 -10.40 -12.27 -3.70
N LYS A 145 -11.66 -11.97 -3.39
CA LYS A 145 -12.16 -11.86 -2.01
C LYS A 145 -13.14 -13.00 -1.69
N ASP A 146 -12.98 -13.60 -0.53
CA ASP A 146 -13.91 -14.59 0.02
C ASP A 146 -14.61 -14.01 1.25
N LYS A 147 -15.94 -14.11 1.29
CA LYS A 147 -16.74 -13.52 2.37
C LYS A 147 -16.61 -14.29 3.69
N HIS A 148 -16.29 -15.58 3.63
CA HIS A 148 -16.31 -16.45 4.81
C HIS A 148 -15.03 -16.43 5.66
N GLN A 149 -13.93 -15.84 5.14
CA GLN A 149 -12.64 -15.76 5.84
C GLN A 149 -12.05 -14.35 5.82
N PHE A 150 -12.93 -13.37 5.97
CA PHE A 150 -12.59 -11.96 5.77
C PHE A 150 -11.36 -11.51 6.56
N THR A 151 -11.28 -11.80 7.87
CA THR A 151 -10.21 -11.28 8.74
C THR A 151 -8.82 -11.83 8.37
N ALA A 152 -8.70 -13.14 8.12
CA ALA A 152 -7.44 -13.74 7.72
C ALA A 152 -6.97 -13.25 6.34
N GLU A 153 -7.87 -13.24 5.34
CA GLU A 153 -7.56 -12.72 4.01
C GLU A 153 -7.23 -11.23 4.02
N HIS A 154 -7.92 -10.44 4.85
CA HIS A 154 -7.62 -9.03 5.07
C HIS A 154 -6.17 -8.84 5.53
N SER A 155 -5.72 -9.62 6.51
CA SER A 155 -4.35 -9.56 7.01
C SER A 155 -3.31 -9.85 5.92
N VAL A 156 -3.57 -10.81 5.04
CA VAL A 156 -2.71 -11.09 3.87
C VAL A 156 -2.67 -9.89 2.93
N ARG A 157 -3.82 -9.30 2.60
CA ARG A 157 -3.90 -8.14 1.69
C ARG A 157 -3.19 -6.92 2.27
N VAL A 158 -3.36 -6.66 3.58
CA VAL A 158 -2.65 -5.60 4.30
C VAL A 158 -1.15 -5.86 4.27
N ALA A 159 -0.67 -7.09 4.52
CA ALA A 159 0.74 -7.44 4.44
C ALA A 159 1.32 -7.18 3.03
N VAL A 160 0.64 -7.64 1.97
CA VAL A 160 1.07 -7.44 0.58
C VAL A 160 1.17 -5.95 0.22
N LEU A 161 0.14 -5.17 0.56
CA LEU A 161 0.10 -3.74 0.27
C LEU A 161 1.13 -2.95 1.09
N ALA A 162 1.35 -3.33 2.35
CA ALA A 162 2.36 -2.71 3.21
C ALA A 162 3.79 -2.95 2.71
N ILE A 163 4.12 -4.20 2.32
CA ILE A 163 5.42 -4.53 1.70
C ILE A 163 5.61 -3.73 0.41
N ALA A 164 4.59 -3.64 -0.43
CA ALA A 164 4.66 -2.89 -1.69
C ALA A 164 4.87 -1.39 -1.44
N LEU A 165 4.17 -0.80 -0.45
CA LEU A 165 4.40 0.60 -0.07
C LEU A 165 5.80 0.80 0.50
N GLY A 166 6.28 -0.12 1.34
CA GLY A 166 7.66 -0.10 1.84
C GLY A 166 8.69 -0.16 0.71
N LYS A 167 8.50 -1.05 -0.29
CA LYS A 167 9.33 -1.10 -1.51
C LYS A 167 9.31 0.24 -2.25
N TYR A 168 8.13 0.84 -2.43
CA TYR A 168 7.97 2.14 -3.09
C TYR A 168 8.71 3.26 -2.32
N LEU A 169 8.68 3.20 -0.99
CA LEU A 169 9.42 4.10 -0.09
C LEU A 169 10.93 3.78 -0.01
N LYS A 170 11.39 2.73 -0.69
CA LYS A 170 12.79 2.26 -0.70
C LYS A 170 13.30 1.82 0.67
N LEU A 171 12.45 1.20 1.46
CA LEU A 171 12.83 0.55 2.70
C LEU A 171 13.71 -0.67 2.40
N ASP A 172 14.58 -1.04 3.34
CA ASP A 172 15.46 -2.20 3.20
C ASP A 172 14.72 -3.53 3.41
N GLN A 173 15.38 -4.64 3.14
CA GLN A 173 14.78 -5.97 3.21
C GLN A 173 14.26 -6.32 4.62
N GLN A 174 14.96 -5.92 5.68
CA GLN A 174 14.53 -6.18 7.06
C GLN A 174 13.29 -5.36 7.41
N GLN A 175 13.24 -4.11 6.97
CA GLN A 175 12.09 -3.24 7.14
C GLN A 175 10.86 -3.76 6.36
N LEU A 176 11.04 -4.28 5.14
CA LEU A 176 9.97 -4.89 4.36
C LEU A 176 9.42 -6.15 5.03
N GLU A 177 10.30 -6.99 5.58
CA GLU A 177 9.89 -8.19 6.33
C GLU A 177 9.06 -7.80 7.57
N LEU A 178 9.51 -6.78 8.32
CA LEU A 178 8.75 -6.27 9.47
C LEU A 178 7.39 -5.72 9.06
N LEU A 179 7.29 -4.98 7.94
CA LEU A 179 6.00 -4.51 7.42
C LEU A 179 5.06 -5.67 7.08
N GLY A 180 5.58 -6.71 6.44
CA GLY A 180 4.81 -7.90 6.13
C GLY A 180 4.27 -8.59 7.40
N LEU A 181 5.11 -8.77 8.41
CA LEU A 181 4.72 -9.32 9.70
C LEU A 181 3.70 -8.41 10.42
N CYS A 182 3.90 -7.09 10.41
CA CYS A 182 2.94 -6.14 10.95
C CYS A 182 1.57 -6.29 10.28
N GLY A 183 1.52 -6.33 8.94
CA GLY A 183 0.26 -6.50 8.22
C GLY A 183 -0.40 -7.86 8.46
N MET A 184 0.38 -8.95 8.62
CA MET A 184 -0.15 -10.28 8.89
C MET A 184 -0.76 -10.41 10.29
N LEU A 185 -0.21 -9.70 11.28
CA LEU A 185 -0.52 -9.90 12.71
C LEU A 185 -1.33 -8.75 13.34
N HIS A 186 -1.53 -7.59 12.64
CA HIS A 186 -2.11 -6.39 13.27
C HIS A 186 -3.48 -6.64 13.92
N ASP A 187 -4.28 -7.50 13.31
CA ASP A 187 -5.66 -7.80 13.69
C ASP A 187 -5.84 -9.10 14.50
N LEU A 188 -4.75 -9.73 14.93
CA LEU A 188 -4.80 -11.02 15.62
C LEU A 188 -5.71 -11.01 16.86
N GLY A 189 -5.82 -9.88 17.54
CA GLY A 189 -6.68 -9.71 18.70
C GLY A 189 -8.18 -9.77 18.38
N LYS A 190 -8.61 -9.71 17.13
CA LYS A 190 -10.00 -9.93 16.75
C LYS A 190 -10.49 -11.35 17.09
N THR A 191 -9.57 -12.30 17.25
CA THR A 191 -9.89 -13.67 17.71
C THR A 191 -10.42 -13.71 19.13
N GLN A 192 -10.22 -12.65 19.91
CA GLN A 192 -10.68 -12.52 21.30
C GLN A 192 -11.93 -11.64 21.41
N ILE A 193 -12.47 -11.15 20.31
CA ILE A 193 -13.73 -10.39 20.27
C ILE A 193 -14.90 -11.37 20.15
N PRO A 194 -16.00 -11.16 20.88
CA PRO A 194 -17.19 -11.99 20.76
C PRO A 194 -17.72 -12.04 19.33
N GLU A 195 -18.07 -13.23 18.84
CA GLU A 195 -18.51 -13.46 17.45
C GLU A 195 -19.79 -12.67 17.10
N ASP A 196 -20.70 -12.48 18.04
CA ASP A 196 -21.92 -11.69 17.87
C ASP A 196 -21.63 -10.20 17.62
N ILE A 197 -20.46 -9.69 18.04
CA ILE A 197 -20.00 -8.34 17.73
C ILE A 197 -19.17 -8.35 16.45
N LEU A 198 -18.25 -9.32 16.29
CA LEU A 198 -17.33 -9.40 15.15
C LEU A 198 -18.09 -9.57 13.82
N ASP A 199 -19.09 -10.44 13.80
CA ASP A 199 -19.87 -10.81 12.60
C ASP A 199 -21.25 -10.14 12.55
N LYS A 200 -21.48 -9.13 13.40
CA LYS A 200 -22.77 -8.43 13.45
C LYS A 200 -23.11 -7.81 12.09
N PRO A 201 -24.28 -8.13 11.52
CA PRO A 201 -24.75 -7.45 10.32
C PRO A 201 -25.21 -6.03 10.65
N GLY A 202 -24.60 -5.03 9.98
CA GLY A 202 -24.92 -3.62 10.16
C GLY A 202 -23.99 -2.90 11.14
N LEU A 203 -24.35 -1.67 11.52
CA LEU A 203 -23.48 -0.82 12.33
C LEU A 203 -23.42 -1.31 13.78
N LEU A 204 -22.23 -1.22 14.37
CA LEU A 204 -22.03 -1.45 15.80
C LEU A 204 -22.59 -0.25 16.61
N THR A 205 -23.18 -0.53 17.76
CA THR A 205 -23.50 0.50 18.74
C THR A 205 -22.21 1.02 19.40
N ASP A 206 -22.28 2.16 20.10
CA ASP A 206 -21.11 2.72 20.79
C ASP A 206 -20.48 1.76 21.82
N ILE A 207 -21.31 0.91 22.45
CA ILE A 207 -20.85 -0.07 23.41
C ILE A 207 -20.09 -1.19 22.70
N GLU A 208 -20.66 -1.73 21.64
CA GLU A 208 -20.04 -2.78 20.81
C GLU A 208 -18.76 -2.27 20.13
N MET A 209 -18.76 -1.01 19.68
CA MET A 209 -17.57 -0.38 19.11
C MET A 209 -16.45 -0.30 20.14
N ARG A 210 -16.73 0.05 21.40
CA ARG A 210 -15.71 0.01 22.47
C ARG A 210 -15.19 -1.40 22.75
N VAL A 211 -16.03 -2.43 22.61
CA VAL A 211 -15.57 -3.82 22.70
C VAL A 211 -14.68 -4.17 21.50
N MET A 212 -15.10 -3.83 20.28
CA MET A 212 -14.32 -4.04 19.06
C MET A 212 -12.94 -3.37 19.15
N GLN A 213 -12.86 -2.15 19.65
CA GLN A 213 -11.58 -1.41 19.78
C GLN A 213 -10.57 -2.12 20.70
N LYS A 214 -11.02 -3.00 21.59
CA LYS A 214 -10.12 -3.78 22.48
C LYS A 214 -9.25 -4.77 21.74
N HIS A 215 -9.55 -5.10 20.45
CA HIS A 215 -8.73 -6.05 19.69
C HIS A 215 -7.25 -5.64 19.64
N THR A 216 -6.95 -4.33 19.66
CA THR A 216 -5.56 -3.84 19.65
C THR A 216 -4.80 -4.22 20.92
N ILE A 217 -5.44 -4.06 22.07
CA ILE A 217 -4.86 -4.43 23.39
C ILE A 217 -4.83 -5.95 23.54
N LEU A 218 -5.93 -6.64 23.23
CA LEU A 218 -6.01 -8.09 23.30
C LEU A 218 -4.98 -8.77 22.39
N GLY A 219 -4.80 -8.23 21.16
CA GLY A 219 -3.77 -8.70 20.25
C GLY A 219 -2.35 -8.48 20.78
N TYR A 220 -2.09 -7.33 21.39
CA TYR A 220 -0.82 -7.06 22.05
C TYR A 220 -0.57 -8.04 23.21
N GLU A 221 -1.55 -8.31 24.05
CA GLU A 221 -1.45 -9.25 25.17
C GLU A 221 -1.14 -10.68 24.70
N LEU A 222 -1.75 -11.13 23.60
CA LEU A 222 -1.47 -12.44 22.98
C LEU A 222 0.01 -12.62 22.61
N VAL A 223 0.67 -11.55 22.14
CA VAL A 223 2.03 -11.66 21.58
C VAL A 223 3.11 -11.06 22.48
N ASN A 224 2.75 -10.34 23.53
CA ASN A 224 3.71 -9.55 24.32
C ASN A 224 4.79 -10.38 24.99
N SER A 225 4.45 -11.56 25.50
CA SER A 225 5.38 -12.45 26.19
C SER A 225 6.30 -13.24 25.25
N ASP A 226 5.99 -13.29 23.95
CA ASP A 226 6.79 -14.05 22.98
C ASP A 226 8.05 -13.24 22.56
N PRO A 227 9.28 -13.70 22.89
CA PRO A 227 10.51 -13.02 22.52
C PRO A 227 10.83 -13.12 21.02
N ALA A 228 10.23 -14.06 20.28
CA ALA A 228 10.45 -14.22 18.85
C ALA A 228 9.75 -13.11 18.04
N ILE A 229 8.74 -12.45 18.61
CA ILE A 229 8.00 -11.36 17.99
C ILE A 229 8.71 -10.02 18.25
N ASN A 230 9.14 -9.37 17.17
CA ASN A 230 9.83 -8.08 17.24
C ASN A 230 8.95 -7.01 17.90
N HIS A 231 9.57 -6.13 18.71
CA HIS A 231 8.87 -5.04 19.40
C HIS A 231 8.11 -4.11 18.45
N THR A 232 8.61 -3.89 17.23
CA THR A 232 7.92 -3.10 16.20
C THR A 232 6.59 -3.73 15.78
N VAL A 233 6.54 -5.06 15.68
CA VAL A 233 5.28 -5.78 15.36
C VAL A 233 4.30 -5.64 16.52
N LYS A 234 4.77 -5.80 17.77
CA LYS A 234 3.95 -5.59 18.99
C LYS A 234 3.41 -4.16 19.07
N ASP A 235 4.25 -3.16 18.73
CA ASP A 235 3.86 -1.75 18.66
C ASP A 235 2.72 -1.54 17.67
N VAL A 236 2.85 -2.10 16.45
CA VAL A 236 1.83 -1.98 15.40
C VAL A 236 0.53 -2.66 15.80
N ILE A 237 0.56 -3.87 16.34
CA ILE A 237 -0.65 -4.57 16.84
C ILE A 237 -1.42 -3.68 17.81
N LYS A 238 -0.72 -3.02 18.73
CA LYS A 238 -1.31 -2.16 19.73
C LYS A 238 -1.82 -0.83 19.19
N ASN A 239 -1.14 -0.25 18.19
CA ASN A 239 -1.25 1.18 17.87
C ASN A 239 -1.67 1.49 16.43
N HIS A 240 -2.00 0.49 15.58
CA HIS A 240 -2.30 0.70 14.15
C HIS A 240 -3.56 1.55 13.88
N HIS A 241 -4.41 1.75 14.86
CA HIS A 241 -5.56 2.65 14.81
C HIS A 241 -5.33 4.02 15.46
N ALA A 242 -4.09 4.33 15.88
CA ALA A 242 -3.75 5.67 16.34
C ALA A 242 -3.73 6.63 15.14
N HIS A 243 -4.38 7.79 15.29
CA HIS A 243 -4.45 8.84 14.29
C HIS A 243 -3.43 9.95 14.59
N ILE A 244 -2.87 10.59 13.57
CA ILE A 244 -1.88 11.65 13.76
C ILE A 244 -2.45 12.91 14.42
N ASP A 245 -3.78 13.11 14.40
CA ASP A 245 -4.48 14.19 15.10
C ASP A 245 -4.92 13.82 16.55
N GLY A 246 -4.57 12.61 17.02
CA GLY A 246 -4.88 12.13 18.35
C GLY A 246 -6.32 11.61 18.53
N THR A 247 -7.16 11.61 17.49
CA THR A 247 -8.56 11.14 17.56
C THR A 247 -8.72 9.63 17.49
N GLY A 248 -7.65 8.88 17.19
CA GLY A 248 -7.64 7.42 17.07
C GLY A 248 -7.61 6.69 18.42
N TYR A 249 -7.48 5.38 18.35
CA TYR A 249 -7.30 4.53 19.55
C TYR A 249 -6.10 3.57 19.36
N PRO A 250 -5.19 3.54 20.38
CA PRO A 250 -5.13 4.49 21.48
C PRO A 250 -4.83 5.91 21.02
N SER A 251 -5.29 6.90 21.80
CA SER A 251 -4.90 8.29 21.55
C SER A 251 -3.41 8.46 21.92
N LEU A 252 -2.59 8.80 20.95
CA LEU A 252 -1.15 8.98 21.09
C LEU A 252 -0.71 10.33 20.50
N PRO A 253 0.33 10.95 21.08
CA PRO A 253 1.02 12.05 20.40
C PRO A 253 1.59 11.58 19.05
N THR A 254 1.56 12.45 18.04
CA THR A 254 2.02 12.12 16.66
C THR A 254 3.44 11.55 16.64
N GLU A 255 4.31 12.05 17.52
CA GLU A 255 5.73 11.67 17.60
C GLU A 255 5.91 10.23 18.09
N GLN A 256 4.93 9.68 18.81
CA GLN A 256 4.95 8.32 19.32
C GLN A 256 4.37 7.29 18.31
N ILE A 257 3.74 7.75 17.24
CA ILE A 257 3.20 6.87 16.20
C ILE A 257 4.33 6.50 15.24
N SER A 258 4.78 5.25 15.30
CA SER A 258 5.90 4.76 14.48
C SER A 258 5.57 4.81 12.98
N LEU A 259 6.61 4.84 12.11
CA LEU A 259 6.44 4.76 10.66
C LEU A 259 5.62 3.52 10.26
N TYR A 260 5.85 2.39 10.94
CA TYR A 260 5.15 1.14 10.68
C TYR A 260 3.65 1.24 10.99
N CYS A 261 3.29 1.82 12.13
CA CYS A 261 1.89 2.10 12.48
C CYS A 261 1.21 2.99 11.42
N ARG A 262 1.87 4.08 11.00
CA ARG A 262 1.34 5.00 9.99
C ARG A 262 1.14 4.32 8.64
N ILE A 263 2.06 3.44 8.22
CA ILE A 263 1.93 2.66 6.97
C ILE A 263 0.76 1.68 7.08
N ILE A 264 0.70 0.88 8.15
CA ILE A 264 -0.35 -0.12 8.35
C ILE A 264 -1.73 0.54 8.44
N SER A 265 -1.87 1.64 9.17
CA SER A 265 -3.14 2.39 9.28
C SER A 265 -3.71 2.81 7.91
N ILE A 266 -2.86 3.30 6.99
CA ILE A 266 -3.29 3.69 5.64
C ILE A 266 -3.73 2.48 4.82
N VAL A 267 -2.94 1.41 4.87
CA VAL A 267 -3.16 0.20 4.06
C VAL A 267 -4.38 -0.56 4.54
N ASP A 268 -4.55 -0.70 5.86
CA ASP A 268 -5.70 -1.29 6.53
C ASP A 268 -6.99 -0.54 6.16
N ALA A 269 -7.02 0.78 6.32
CA ALA A 269 -8.17 1.60 5.96
C ALA A 269 -8.52 1.46 4.47
N TYR A 270 -7.52 1.38 3.58
CA TYR A 270 -7.76 1.17 2.15
C TYR A 270 -8.38 -0.20 1.87
N ASP A 271 -7.82 -1.28 2.43
CA ASP A 271 -8.32 -2.63 2.20
C ASP A 271 -9.74 -2.80 2.77
N THR A 272 -9.98 -2.29 3.98
CA THR A 272 -11.32 -2.29 4.61
C THR A 272 -12.34 -1.56 3.74
N MET A 273 -12.04 -0.35 3.24
CA MET A 273 -12.95 0.40 2.37
C MET A 273 -13.21 -0.27 1.02
N THR A 274 -12.24 -1.00 0.48
CA THR A 274 -12.39 -1.70 -0.82
C THR A 274 -12.92 -3.12 -0.70
N SER A 275 -13.23 -3.60 0.50
CA SER A 275 -13.75 -4.93 0.78
C SER A 275 -15.20 -4.88 1.24
N ASP A 276 -16.00 -5.89 0.84
CA ASP A 276 -17.31 -6.10 1.45
C ASP A 276 -17.14 -6.63 2.86
N THR A 277 -17.73 -5.96 3.82
CA THR A 277 -17.78 -6.37 5.22
C THR A 277 -19.20 -6.70 5.62
N CYS A 278 -19.41 -7.31 6.79
CA CYS A 278 -20.77 -7.55 7.34
C CYS A 278 -21.54 -6.24 7.59
N TYR A 279 -20.85 -5.10 7.74
CA TYR A 279 -21.44 -3.80 8.05
C TYR A 279 -21.41 -2.79 6.89
N SER A 280 -20.69 -3.04 5.78
CA SER A 280 -20.65 -2.11 4.65
C SER A 280 -20.32 -2.79 3.32
N ARG A 281 -20.87 -2.23 2.24
CA ARG A 281 -20.47 -2.62 0.88
C ARG A 281 -19.14 -1.95 0.50
N SER A 282 -18.35 -2.65 -0.28
CA SER A 282 -17.07 -2.15 -0.81
C SER A 282 -17.27 -0.86 -1.62
N ARG A 283 -16.36 0.07 -1.42
CA ARG A 283 -16.22 1.28 -2.26
C ARG A 283 -15.31 0.98 -3.44
N SER A 284 -15.42 1.76 -4.50
CA SER A 284 -14.44 1.68 -5.58
C SER A 284 -13.03 2.06 -5.07
N ALA A 285 -11.99 1.49 -5.68
CA ALA A 285 -10.61 1.85 -5.35
C ALA A 285 -10.38 3.38 -5.43
N ARG A 286 -10.98 4.03 -6.45
CA ARG A 286 -10.90 5.48 -6.64
C ARG A 286 -11.52 6.26 -5.48
N ASP A 287 -12.71 5.85 -5.03
CA ASP A 287 -13.40 6.55 -3.93
C ASP A 287 -12.67 6.34 -2.61
N SER A 288 -12.09 5.14 -2.38
CA SER A 288 -11.27 4.83 -1.22
C SER A 288 -9.98 5.67 -1.19
N LEU A 289 -9.29 5.81 -2.32
CA LEU A 289 -8.12 6.68 -2.43
C LEU A 289 -8.47 8.16 -2.24
N LYS A 290 -9.65 8.59 -2.70
CA LYS A 290 -10.15 9.94 -2.45
C LYS A 290 -10.42 10.17 -0.97
N GLU A 291 -11.01 9.19 -0.27
CA GLU A 291 -11.24 9.28 1.17
C GLU A 291 -9.93 9.38 1.95
N LEU A 292 -8.95 8.50 1.68
CA LEU A 292 -7.62 8.60 2.28
C LEU A 292 -6.99 9.99 2.07
N PHE A 293 -7.13 10.53 0.86
CA PHE A 293 -6.60 11.86 0.55
C PHE A 293 -7.33 12.98 1.33
N ASN A 294 -8.64 12.86 1.56
CA ASN A 294 -9.41 13.81 2.36
C ASN A 294 -9.05 13.76 3.85
N GLN A 295 -8.63 12.60 4.34
CA GLN A 295 -8.24 12.37 5.73
C GLN A 295 -6.73 12.55 5.98
N ARG A 296 -5.96 12.95 4.95
CA ARG A 296 -4.53 13.24 5.12
C ARG A 296 -4.32 14.43 6.06
N ASN A 297 -3.25 14.37 6.83
CA ASN A 297 -2.91 15.32 7.88
C ASN A 297 -3.99 15.46 8.98
N LYS A 298 -4.90 14.50 9.07
CA LYS A 298 -5.88 14.29 10.15
C LYS A 298 -5.68 12.91 10.72
N GLN A 299 -6.33 11.90 10.12
CA GLN A 299 -6.14 10.52 10.54
C GLN A 299 -4.79 9.97 10.08
N PHE A 300 -4.38 10.27 8.84
CA PHE A 300 -3.24 9.66 8.17
C PHE A 300 -2.11 10.64 7.88
N ASP A 301 -0.89 10.13 7.91
CA ASP A 301 0.30 10.87 7.46
C ASP A 301 0.16 11.24 5.98
N GLY A 302 0.19 12.55 5.69
CA GLY A 302 -0.11 13.08 4.35
C GLY A 302 0.89 12.64 3.30
N ASP A 303 2.18 12.58 3.63
CA ASP A 303 3.24 12.18 2.70
C ASP A 303 3.11 10.69 2.36
N LEU A 304 2.77 9.85 3.34
CA LEU A 304 2.55 8.42 3.14
C LEU A 304 1.27 8.15 2.33
N VAL A 305 0.18 8.88 2.57
CA VAL A 305 -1.04 8.80 1.74
C VAL A 305 -0.73 9.14 0.29
N GLU A 306 0.00 10.23 0.03
CA GLU A 306 0.39 10.58 -1.33
C GLU A 306 1.30 9.54 -1.98
N ALA A 307 2.25 8.97 -1.22
CA ALA A 307 3.11 7.89 -1.69
C ALA A 307 2.28 6.65 -2.06
N PHE A 308 1.30 6.28 -1.22
CA PHE A 308 0.39 5.17 -1.46
C PHE A 308 -0.46 5.36 -2.72
N ILE A 309 -1.05 6.55 -2.90
CA ILE A 309 -1.81 6.89 -4.10
C ILE A 309 -0.91 6.87 -5.35
N ARG A 310 0.33 7.35 -5.25
CA ARG A 310 1.29 7.31 -6.36
C ARG A 310 1.71 5.89 -6.71
N MET A 311 1.87 5.02 -5.72
CA MET A 311 2.22 3.61 -5.92
C MET A 311 1.10 2.84 -6.62
N LEU A 312 -0.13 2.92 -6.10
CA LEU A 312 -1.27 2.18 -6.66
C LEU A 312 -1.79 2.77 -7.98
N GLY A 313 -1.67 4.09 -8.17
CA GLY A 313 -2.33 4.80 -9.26
C GLY A 313 -3.84 4.95 -9.03
N ILE A 314 -4.50 5.70 -9.90
CA ILE A 314 -5.95 5.97 -9.82
C ILE A 314 -6.77 4.73 -10.19
N TYR A 315 -6.22 3.88 -11.04
CA TYR A 315 -6.77 2.59 -11.44
C TYR A 315 -5.76 1.51 -11.04
N PRO A 316 -5.85 0.96 -9.81
CA PRO A 316 -4.93 -0.09 -9.37
C PRO A 316 -4.98 -1.33 -10.25
N PRO A 317 -3.89 -2.10 -10.36
CA PRO A 317 -3.87 -3.38 -11.04
C PRO A 317 -4.99 -4.30 -10.54
N GLY A 318 -5.64 -5.03 -11.45
CA GLY A 318 -6.81 -5.84 -11.18
C GLY A 318 -8.14 -5.09 -11.18
N THR A 319 -8.15 -3.75 -11.35
CA THR A 319 -9.41 -3.00 -11.45
C THR A 319 -10.09 -3.28 -12.78
N LEU A 320 -11.38 -3.65 -12.73
CA LEU A 320 -12.26 -3.71 -13.91
C LEU A 320 -12.60 -2.28 -14.36
N VAL A 321 -12.56 -2.06 -15.68
CA VAL A 321 -12.85 -0.76 -16.27
C VAL A 321 -13.74 -0.90 -17.51
N GLU A 322 -14.71 0.01 -17.66
CA GLU A 322 -15.45 0.23 -18.90
C GLU A 322 -14.70 1.24 -19.76
N MET A 323 -14.46 0.86 -21.01
CA MET A 323 -13.85 1.74 -22.00
C MET A 323 -14.89 2.66 -22.65
N ASN A 324 -14.44 3.74 -23.28
CA ASN A 324 -15.32 4.71 -23.94
C ASN A 324 -16.11 4.12 -25.13
N ASN A 325 -15.67 3.02 -25.72
CA ASN A 325 -16.36 2.29 -26.78
C ASN A 325 -17.26 1.14 -26.26
N GLY A 326 -17.45 1.03 -24.93
CA GLY A 326 -18.28 0.01 -24.30
C GLY A 326 -17.58 -1.32 -24.02
N GLU A 327 -16.35 -1.53 -24.47
CA GLU A 327 -15.56 -2.71 -24.13
C GLU A 327 -15.20 -2.72 -22.65
N VAL A 328 -14.93 -3.91 -22.08
CA VAL A 328 -14.50 -4.07 -20.68
C VAL A 328 -13.07 -4.58 -20.64
N GLY A 329 -12.27 -3.99 -19.77
CA GLY A 329 -10.88 -4.41 -19.56
C GLY A 329 -10.52 -4.52 -18.09
N ILE A 330 -9.36 -5.14 -17.85
CA ILE A 330 -8.73 -5.24 -16.54
C ILE A 330 -7.43 -4.45 -16.58
N VAL A 331 -7.20 -3.63 -15.58
CA VAL A 331 -5.92 -2.92 -15.44
C VAL A 331 -4.81 -3.91 -15.12
N ILE A 332 -3.78 -3.97 -15.98
CA ILE A 332 -2.60 -4.83 -15.81
C ILE A 332 -1.54 -4.15 -14.94
N SER A 333 -1.24 -2.90 -15.28
CA SER A 333 -0.22 -2.12 -14.58
C SER A 333 -0.48 -0.62 -14.73
N THR A 334 -0.04 0.15 -13.74
CA THR A 334 -0.11 1.61 -13.76
C THR A 334 1.07 2.20 -14.53
N HIS A 335 0.92 3.43 -15.03
CA HIS A 335 2.02 4.16 -15.65
C HIS A 335 2.61 5.16 -14.64
N PRO A 336 3.93 5.18 -14.41
CA PRO A 336 4.55 6.03 -13.37
C PRO A 336 4.23 7.51 -13.53
N GLU A 337 4.24 8.04 -14.74
CA GLU A 337 4.02 9.46 -15.03
C GLU A 337 2.59 9.77 -15.49
N LYS A 338 1.92 8.85 -16.20
CA LYS A 338 0.58 9.03 -16.76
C LYS A 338 -0.46 8.24 -16.00
N LYS A 339 -0.76 8.64 -14.76
CA LYS A 339 -1.60 7.91 -13.80
C LYS A 339 -3.02 7.56 -14.27
N LEU A 340 -3.57 8.31 -15.24
CA LEU A 340 -4.88 8.05 -15.85
C LEU A 340 -4.81 7.16 -17.12
N LYS A 341 -3.61 6.72 -17.50
CA LYS A 341 -3.38 5.95 -18.73
C LYS A 341 -2.63 4.64 -18.43
N PRO A 342 -3.26 3.70 -17.70
CA PRO A 342 -2.66 2.40 -17.39
C PRO A 342 -2.56 1.52 -18.64
N LYS A 343 -1.88 0.38 -18.49
CA LYS A 343 -2.05 -0.75 -19.42
C LYS A 343 -3.29 -1.52 -19.03
N VAL A 344 -4.12 -1.85 -20.02
CA VAL A 344 -5.40 -2.53 -19.83
C VAL A 344 -5.44 -3.76 -20.75
N GLU A 345 -5.88 -4.87 -20.22
CA GLU A 345 -6.22 -6.07 -20.97
C GLU A 345 -7.73 -6.07 -21.23
N LEU A 346 -8.12 -5.97 -22.50
CA LEU A 346 -9.52 -6.03 -22.90
C LEU A 346 -9.99 -7.48 -22.86
N VAL A 347 -11.08 -7.75 -22.10
CA VAL A 347 -11.58 -9.10 -21.83
C VAL A 347 -13.01 -9.32 -22.35
N ARG A 348 -13.78 -8.27 -22.56
CA ARG A 348 -15.11 -8.32 -23.16
C ARG A 348 -15.26 -7.26 -24.25
N ASP A 349 -16.05 -7.58 -25.27
CA ASP A 349 -16.46 -6.61 -26.28
C ASP A 349 -17.59 -5.68 -25.78
N SER A 350 -18.03 -4.76 -26.65
CA SER A 350 -19.11 -3.81 -26.33
C SER A 350 -20.49 -4.47 -26.12
N GLU A 351 -20.68 -5.74 -26.56
CA GLU A 351 -21.89 -6.53 -26.34
C GLU A 351 -21.78 -7.37 -25.04
N GLY A 352 -20.64 -7.30 -24.32
CA GLY A 352 -20.40 -8.04 -23.09
C GLY A 352 -19.94 -9.50 -23.30
N LYS A 353 -19.67 -9.93 -24.54
CA LYS A 353 -19.16 -11.27 -24.85
C LYS A 353 -17.67 -11.33 -24.54
N LEU A 354 -17.22 -12.49 -24.06
CA LEU A 354 -15.78 -12.76 -23.90
C LEU A 354 -15.07 -12.63 -25.23
N ARG A 355 -13.92 -11.94 -25.23
CA ARG A 355 -13.07 -11.78 -26.39
C ARG A 355 -11.68 -12.38 -26.16
N LYS A 356 -10.95 -12.62 -27.23
CA LYS A 356 -9.53 -12.94 -27.13
C LYS A 356 -8.81 -11.76 -26.48
N SER A 357 -8.00 -12.03 -25.46
CA SER A 357 -7.21 -11.05 -24.74
C SER A 357 -6.44 -10.12 -25.69
N LEU A 358 -6.54 -8.82 -25.45
CA LEU A 358 -5.81 -7.78 -26.16
C LEU A 358 -5.30 -6.77 -25.15
N ILE A 359 -3.98 -6.69 -25.04
CA ILE A 359 -3.33 -5.72 -24.15
C ILE A 359 -3.16 -4.40 -24.88
N ILE A 360 -3.70 -3.32 -24.32
CA ILE A 360 -3.54 -1.96 -24.82
C ILE A 360 -2.81 -1.10 -23.78
N ASP A 361 -1.88 -0.27 -24.26
CA ASP A 361 -1.17 0.71 -23.44
C ASP A 361 -1.77 2.09 -23.69
N LEU A 362 -2.61 2.56 -22.77
CA LEU A 362 -3.30 3.84 -22.90
C LEU A 362 -2.33 5.04 -22.92
N SER A 363 -1.10 4.87 -22.41
CA SER A 363 -0.08 5.92 -22.46
C SER A 363 0.36 6.26 -23.88
N LYS A 364 0.20 5.31 -24.81
CA LYS A 364 0.52 5.42 -26.24
C LYS A 364 -0.66 5.89 -27.08
N SER A 365 -1.80 6.19 -26.44
CA SER A 365 -3.04 6.66 -27.08
C SER A 365 -3.51 5.73 -28.24
N PRO A 366 -3.66 4.41 -28.01
CA PRO A 366 -4.10 3.47 -29.04
C PRO A 366 -5.54 3.76 -29.47
N SER A 367 -5.89 3.35 -30.69
CA SER A 367 -7.25 3.47 -31.24
C SER A 367 -7.86 2.08 -31.48
N ASP A 368 -9.17 2.00 -31.43
CA ASP A 368 -9.93 0.82 -31.82
C ASP A 368 -10.04 0.69 -33.34
N LYS A 369 -10.77 -0.32 -33.83
CA LYS A 369 -10.96 -0.58 -35.25
C LYS A 369 -11.75 0.54 -35.97
N SER A 370 -12.51 1.36 -35.23
CA SER A 370 -13.24 2.52 -35.79
C SER A 370 -12.39 3.79 -35.84
N GLY A 371 -11.15 3.76 -35.32
CA GLY A 371 -10.27 4.92 -35.20
C GLY A 371 -10.51 5.74 -33.92
N MET A 372 -11.43 5.33 -33.04
CA MET A 372 -11.68 6.00 -31.77
C MET A 372 -10.54 5.69 -30.80
N ARG A 373 -9.93 6.73 -30.20
CA ARG A 373 -8.89 6.55 -29.17
C ARG A 373 -9.49 5.93 -27.91
N TYR A 374 -8.83 4.87 -27.42
CA TYR A 374 -9.22 4.24 -26.17
C TYR A 374 -9.03 5.18 -24.98
N ALA A 375 -10.04 5.23 -24.12
CA ALA A 375 -10.02 5.90 -22.84
C ALA A 375 -10.87 5.13 -21.83
N ILE A 376 -10.50 5.17 -20.55
CA ILE A 376 -11.34 4.62 -19.48
C ILE A 376 -12.52 5.58 -19.27
N LYS A 377 -13.73 5.06 -19.40
CA LYS A 377 -14.98 5.78 -19.13
C LYS A 377 -15.26 5.82 -17.62
N ARG A 378 -15.16 4.65 -16.96
CA ARG A 378 -15.34 4.52 -15.51
C ARG A 378 -14.74 3.21 -14.99
N PRO A 379 -14.34 3.14 -13.69
CA PRO A 379 -14.10 1.87 -13.04
C PRO A 379 -15.43 1.13 -12.83
N LEU A 380 -15.38 -0.19 -12.82
CA LEU A 380 -16.48 -1.07 -12.50
C LEU A 380 -16.25 -1.72 -11.12
N ALA A 381 -17.33 -2.08 -10.45
CA ALA A 381 -17.25 -2.88 -9.22
C ALA A 381 -16.77 -4.30 -9.53
N ASP A 382 -16.17 -4.95 -8.55
CA ASP A 382 -15.79 -6.37 -8.66
C ASP A 382 -17.05 -7.20 -8.91
N GLY A 383 -16.96 -8.18 -9.83
CA GLY A 383 -18.12 -8.96 -10.25
C GLY A 383 -19.10 -8.27 -11.22
N ALA A 384 -18.83 -7.00 -11.62
CA ALA A 384 -19.67 -6.32 -12.59
C ALA A 384 -19.76 -7.10 -13.90
N MET A 385 -20.93 -7.06 -14.52
CA MET A 385 -21.25 -7.76 -15.78
C MET A 385 -20.99 -9.29 -15.72
N GLY A 386 -21.06 -9.89 -14.53
CA GLY A 386 -20.79 -11.32 -14.32
C GLY A 386 -19.30 -11.70 -14.54
N PHE A 387 -18.38 -10.74 -14.42
CA PHE A 387 -16.95 -11.03 -14.52
C PHE A 387 -16.43 -11.56 -13.18
N ASP A 388 -15.91 -12.80 -13.20
CA ASP A 388 -15.24 -13.41 -12.05
C ASP A 388 -13.73 -13.45 -12.27
N MET A 389 -13.00 -12.71 -11.46
CA MET A 389 -11.53 -12.60 -11.51
C MET A 389 -10.86 -13.97 -11.26
N ARG A 390 -11.40 -14.78 -10.33
CA ARG A 390 -10.85 -16.11 -9.99
C ARG A 390 -10.92 -17.02 -11.22
N SER A 391 -12.09 -17.13 -11.82
CA SER A 391 -12.29 -17.92 -13.05
C SER A 391 -11.43 -17.43 -14.21
N TYR A 392 -11.27 -16.10 -14.33
CA TYR A 392 -10.44 -15.50 -15.37
C TYR A 392 -8.97 -15.90 -15.22
N ILE A 393 -8.40 -15.79 -14.02
CA ILE A 393 -7.01 -16.19 -13.76
C ILE A 393 -6.80 -17.69 -14.03
N GLN A 394 -7.73 -18.55 -13.60
CA GLN A 394 -7.66 -19.99 -13.85
C GLN A 394 -7.69 -20.32 -15.35
N GLN A 395 -8.58 -19.70 -16.12
CA GLN A 395 -8.70 -19.93 -17.57
C GLN A 395 -7.46 -19.45 -18.32
N THR A 396 -6.88 -18.32 -17.94
CA THR A 396 -5.66 -17.79 -18.56
C THR A 396 -4.48 -18.75 -18.38
N HIS A 397 -4.41 -19.44 -17.24
CA HIS A 397 -3.38 -20.47 -17.00
C HIS A 397 -3.55 -21.74 -17.84
N HIS A 398 -4.79 -22.16 -18.14
CA HIS A 398 -5.05 -23.34 -18.97
C HIS A 398 -4.72 -23.12 -20.47
N ILE A 399 -4.86 -21.90 -20.96
CA ILE A 399 -4.56 -21.55 -22.35
C ILE A 399 -3.04 -21.64 -22.63
N GLU A 400 -2.19 -21.26 -21.68
CA GLU A 400 -0.72 -21.33 -21.85
C GLU A 400 -0.19 -22.77 -21.75
N SER A 401 -0.79 -23.63 -20.92
CA SER A 401 -0.40 -25.05 -20.84
C SER A 401 -0.71 -25.83 -22.12
N ASN A 402 -1.69 -25.40 -22.91
CA ASN A 402 -2.03 -26.02 -24.20
C ASN A 402 -1.22 -25.48 -25.38
N ASN A 403 -0.58 -24.31 -25.26
CA ASN A 403 0.28 -23.72 -26.31
C ASN A 403 1.75 -24.16 -26.20
N GLN A 404 2.12 -24.94 -25.19
CA GLN A 404 3.46 -25.52 -25.00
C GLN A 404 3.54 -27.02 -25.30
N ARG A 405 2.51 -27.60 -25.96
CA ARG A 405 2.52 -28.98 -26.48
C ARG A 405 2.63 -29.04 -28.01
#